data_94bbec8e017c9b240e0ef2ccc4b3ac8e
#
_entry.id   94bbec8e017c9b240e0ef2ccc4b3ac8e
#
_cell.length_a   1.000
_cell.length_b   1.000
_cell.length_c   1.000
_cell.angle_alpha   90.00
_cell.angle_beta   90.00
_cell.angle_gamma   90.00
#
_symmetry.space_group_name_H-M   'P 1'
#
loop_
_entity.id
_entity.type
_entity.pdbx_description
1 polymer ?
#
loop_
_entity_poly.entity_id
_entity_poly.type
_entity_poly.pdbx_seq_one_letter_code
_entity_poly.pdbx_strand_id
1 'polypeptide(L)'
;MAHDFQIACGSVTGRDHTLTGRNNQDAYVVTSNGEIIVAVVCDGCSGDGQTSGRYSEVGALLGAKLMSMSFFDSAKLWMQTPGLTDMQSGFVFPYAERIRQDAIAHLRVLAKQMGQSMTAVVNNYFLFTTVVVVITSHCTWIYSIGDGVYAINGEFTQIGPFPGNMPPYLAYGGLVNSSISPDLTTFNCHKSVETVD
;
A
#
# COMPACT_ATOMS: atom_id res chain seq x y z
N MET A 1 24.97 -3.78 13.99
CA MET A 1 24.47 -5.13 14.35
C MET A 1 23.28 -5.41 13.45
N ALA A 2 23.15 -6.60 12.90
CA ALA A 2 21.95 -6.95 12.14
C ALA A 2 20.79 -7.10 13.14
N HIS A 3 19.72 -6.34 12.96
CA HIS A 3 18.52 -6.50 13.78
C HIS A 3 17.85 -7.82 13.38
N ASP A 4 17.64 -8.71 14.35
CA ASP A 4 16.99 -10.01 14.11
C ASP A 4 15.46 -9.83 14.24
N PHE A 5 14.86 -9.25 13.19
CA PHE A 5 13.41 -9.06 13.16
C PHE A 5 12.70 -10.39 12.89
N GLN A 6 11.73 -10.71 13.73
CA GLN A 6 10.80 -11.81 13.47
C GLN A 6 9.58 -11.29 12.70
N ILE A 7 9.26 -11.96 11.60
CA ILE A 7 8.14 -11.57 10.73
C ILE A 7 7.10 -12.69 10.77
N ALA A 8 5.86 -12.33 11.10
CA ALA A 8 4.71 -13.21 10.97
C ALA A 8 3.64 -12.50 10.11
N CYS A 9 3.09 -13.21 9.15
CA CYS A 9 2.04 -12.69 8.28
C CYS A 9 1.01 -13.76 7.94
N GLY A 10 -0.21 -13.32 7.66
CA GLY A 10 -1.30 -14.20 7.27
C GLY A 10 -2.46 -13.40 6.70
N SER A 11 -3.26 -14.04 5.88
CA SER A 11 -4.51 -13.52 5.37
C SER A 11 -5.56 -14.63 5.37
N VAL A 12 -6.79 -14.31 5.72
CA VAL A 12 -7.88 -15.26 5.81
C VAL A 12 -9.09 -14.70 5.07
N THR A 13 -9.65 -15.51 4.18
CA THR A 13 -10.89 -15.12 3.48
C THR A 13 -12.01 -14.90 4.47
N GLY A 14 -12.64 -13.73 4.41
CA GLY A 14 -13.77 -13.38 5.25
C GLY A 14 -14.93 -14.37 5.08
N ARG A 15 -15.72 -14.54 6.15
CA ARG A 15 -16.86 -15.48 6.20
C ARG A 15 -17.84 -15.27 5.05
N ASP A 16 -18.20 -14.02 4.76
CA ASP A 16 -19.19 -13.69 3.75
C ASP A 16 -18.68 -13.98 2.32
N HIS A 17 -17.37 -13.79 2.09
CA HIS A 17 -16.71 -14.19 0.85
C HIS A 17 -16.71 -15.71 0.70
N THR A 18 -16.40 -16.44 1.76
CA THR A 18 -16.44 -17.91 1.76
C THR A 18 -17.83 -18.43 1.46
N LEU A 19 -18.87 -17.86 2.06
CA LEU A 19 -20.26 -18.26 1.85
C LEU A 19 -20.77 -17.97 0.44
N THR A 20 -20.23 -16.92 -0.20
CA THR A 20 -20.63 -16.51 -1.56
C THR A 20 -19.68 -17.01 -2.66
N GLY A 21 -18.67 -17.82 -2.30
CA GLY A 21 -17.68 -18.34 -3.24
C GLY A 21 -16.76 -17.26 -3.83
N ARG A 22 -16.58 -16.15 -3.15
CA ARG A 22 -15.66 -15.08 -3.55
C ARG A 22 -14.25 -15.37 -3.05
N ASN A 23 -13.25 -14.89 -3.80
CA ASN A 23 -11.87 -14.93 -3.39
C ASN A 23 -11.60 -13.99 -2.20
N ASN A 24 -10.48 -14.21 -1.51
CA ASN A 24 -9.93 -13.22 -0.62
C ASN A 24 -9.48 -12.01 -1.45
N GLN A 25 -10.01 -10.84 -1.13
CA GLN A 25 -9.69 -9.60 -1.85
C GLN A 25 -8.48 -8.87 -1.27
N ASP A 26 -8.00 -9.32 -0.12
CA ASP A 26 -6.84 -8.75 0.53
C ASP A 26 -5.55 -9.41 0.05
N ALA A 27 -4.48 -8.64 0.05
CA ALA A 27 -3.15 -9.14 -0.26
C ALA A 27 -2.11 -8.52 0.66
N TYR A 28 -1.05 -9.26 0.94
CA TYR A 28 0.13 -8.72 1.59
C TYR A 28 1.40 -9.23 0.90
N VAL A 29 2.45 -8.43 0.99
CA VAL A 29 3.79 -8.81 0.55
C VAL A 29 4.79 -8.28 1.57
N VAL A 30 5.75 -9.12 1.95
CA VAL A 30 6.89 -8.71 2.75
C VAL A 30 8.17 -9.00 1.96
N THR A 31 9.03 -7.99 1.86
CA THR A 31 10.36 -8.09 1.27
C THR A 31 11.40 -7.72 2.32
N SER A 32 12.41 -8.56 2.52
CA SER A 32 13.45 -8.33 3.52
C SER A 32 14.80 -8.88 3.05
N ASN A 33 15.88 -8.24 3.51
CA ASN A 33 17.26 -8.73 3.37
C ASN A 33 18.01 -8.79 4.73
N GLY A 34 17.29 -8.64 5.83
CA GLY A 34 17.86 -8.59 7.19
C GLY A 34 18.23 -7.19 7.67
N GLU A 35 18.43 -6.21 6.78
CA GLU A 35 18.70 -4.80 7.12
C GLU A 35 17.51 -3.90 6.82
N ILE A 36 16.74 -4.27 5.81
CA ILE A 36 15.54 -3.57 5.35
C ILE A 36 14.38 -4.53 5.37
N ILE A 37 13.27 -4.12 5.92
CA ILE A 37 11.99 -4.81 5.83
C ILE A 37 10.99 -3.86 5.22
N VAL A 38 10.29 -4.32 4.20
CA VAL A 38 9.12 -3.62 3.66
C VAL A 38 7.94 -4.58 3.73
N ALA A 39 6.92 -4.20 4.48
CA ALA A 39 5.65 -4.91 4.54
C ALA A 39 4.56 -4.03 3.92
N VAL A 40 3.79 -4.61 3.02
CA VAL A 40 2.65 -3.95 2.36
C VAL A 40 1.42 -4.82 2.55
N VAL A 41 0.34 -4.19 2.99
CA VAL A 41 -0.99 -4.78 3.06
C VAL A 41 -1.90 -3.97 2.16
N CYS A 42 -2.65 -4.64 1.30
CA CYS A 42 -3.67 -4.03 0.44
C CYS A 42 -5.01 -4.71 0.71
N ASP A 43 -6.05 -3.90 0.94
CA ASP A 43 -7.44 -4.32 1.09
C ASP A 43 -8.20 -3.97 -0.19
N GLY A 44 -8.70 -4.98 -0.88
CA GLY A 44 -9.46 -4.84 -2.11
C GLY A 44 -10.93 -4.52 -1.84
N CYS A 45 -11.47 -3.55 -2.56
CA CYS A 45 -12.87 -3.14 -2.43
C CYS A 45 -13.84 -4.31 -2.59
N SER A 46 -14.66 -4.53 -1.58
CA SER A 46 -15.74 -5.55 -1.58
C SER A 46 -17.06 -5.04 -2.16
N GLY A 47 -17.06 -4.13 -3.14
CA GLY A 47 -18.26 -3.52 -3.70
C GLY A 47 -19.43 -4.50 -3.94
N ASP A 48 -20.55 -4.03 -4.42
CA ASP A 48 -21.79 -4.82 -4.64
C ASP A 48 -21.64 -6.02 -5.60
N GLY A 49 -20.44 -6.17 -6.18
CA GLY A 49 -20.09 -7.24 -7.13
C GLY A 49 -20.75 -7.10 -8.50
N GLN A 50 -21.56 -6.06 -8.69
CA GLN A 50 -22.22 -5.77 -9.98
C GLN A 50 -21.56 -4.60 -10.69
N THR A 51 -21.17 -3.57 -9.95
CA THR A 51 -20.67 -2.29 -10.51
C THR A 51 -19.24 -1.96 -10.14
N SER A 52 -18.71 -2.52 -9.05
CA SER A 52 -17.34 -2.22 -8.59
C SER A 52 -16.72 -3.36 -7.77
N GLY A 53 -15.40 -3.42 -7.72
CA GLY A 53 -14.65 -4.33 -6.87
C GLY A 53 -14.79 -5.82 -7.21
N ARG A 54 -15.19 -6.16 -8.44
CA ARG A 54 -15.51 -7.56 -8.79
C ARG A 54 -14.30 -8.50 -8.73
N TYR A 55 -13.13 -7.97 -9.04
CA TYR A 55 -11.86 -8.71 -9.10
C TYR A 55 -10.74 -7.88 -8.44
N SER A 56 -11.05 -7.17 -7.35
CA SER A 56 -10.11 -6.29 -6.67
C SER A 56 -8.92 -7.03 -6.05
N GLU A 57 -9.04 -8.35 -5.82
CA GLU A 57 -7.92 -9.21 -5.43
C GLU A 57 -6.73 -9.14 -6.39
N VAL A 58 -6.99 -8.95 -7.69
CA VAL A 58 -5.95 -8.80 -8.71
C VAL A 58 -5.17 -7.51 -8.48
N GLY A 59 -5.89 -6.40 -8.27
CA GLY A 59 -5.29 -5.10 -8.01
C GLY A 59 -4.56 -5.05 -6.69
N ALA A 60 -5.15 -5.59 -5.63
CA ALA A 60 -4.54 -5.66 -4.31
C ALA A 60 -3.21 -6.44 -4.34
N LEU A 61 -3.18 -7.61 -4.99
CA LEU A 61 -1.96 -8.40 -5.12
C LEU A 61 -0.89 -7.69 -5.97
N LEU A 62 -1.27 -7.10 -7.09
CA LEU A 62 -0.35 -6.35 -7.94
C LEU A 62 0.19 -5.12 -7.22
N GLY A 63 -0.68 -4.36 -6.55
CA GLY A 63 -0.32 -3.19 -5.77
C GLY A 63 0.66 -3.54 -4.66
N ALA A 64 0.35 -4.57 -3.88
CA ALA A 64 1.23 -5.03 -2.80
C ALA A 64 2.63 -5.42 -3.32
N LYS A 65 2.72 -6.15 -4.44
CA LYS A 65 4.00 -6.53 -5.06
C LYS A 65 4.78 -5.34 -5.59
N LEU A 66 4.14 -4.48 -6.39
CA LEU A 66 4.79 -3.30 -6.97
C LEU A 66 5.34 -2.37 -5.88
N MET A 67 4.52 -2.08 -4.86
CA MET A 67 4.92 -1.20 -3.77
C MET A 67 6.02 -1.82 -2.91
N SER A 68 5.91 -3.10 -2.55
CA SER A 68 6.92 -3.75 -1.72
C SER A 68 8.30 -3.72 -2.38
N MET A 69 8.40 -4.04 -3.66
CA MET A 69 9.66 -3.99 -4.41
C MET A 69 10.19 -2.55 -4.54
N SER A 70 9.32 -1.61 -4.93
CA SER A 70 9.73 -0.21 -5.15
C SER A 70 10.17 0.47 -3.86
N PHE A 71 9.48 0.23 -2.74
CA PHE A 71 9.90 0.74 -1.44
C PHE A 71 11.21 0.09 -0.97
N PHE A 72 11.37 -1.21 -1.21
CA PHE A 72 12.59 -1.93 -0.84
C PHE A 72 13.82 -1.42 -1.60
N ASP A 73 13.74 -1.31 -2.92
CA ASP A 73 14.83 -0.79 -3.75
C ASP A 73 15.15 0.67 -3.41
N SER A 74 14.13 1.48 -3.15
CA SER A 74 14.30 2.87 -2.76
C SER A 74 14.89 3.02 -1.36
N ALA A 75 14.52 2.17 -0.41
CA ALA A 75 15.11 2.14 0.93
C ALA A 75 16.59 1.73 0.87
N LYS A 76 16.92 0.75 0.03
CA LYS A 76 18.31 0.37 -0.22
C LYS A 76 19.13 1.52 -0.79
N LEU A 77 18.59 2.24 -1.78
CA LEU A 77 19.23 3.42 -2.35
C LEU A 77 19.42 4.52 -1.28
N TRP A 78 18.38 4.76 -0.46
CA TRP A 78 18.43 5.75 0.61
C TRP A 78 19.54 5.42 1.62
N MET A 79 19.66 4.18 2.07
CA MET A 79 20.71 3.75 3.00
C MET A 79 22.12 3.86 2.41
N GLN A 80 22.27 3.75 1.10
CA GLN A 80 23.55 3.85 0.40
C GLN A 80 23.95 5.29 0.04
N THR A 81 23.06 6.27 0.22
CA THR A 81 23.30 7.66 -0.16
C THR A 81 23.88 8.43 1.04
N PRO A 82 25.14 8.90 0.97
CA PRO A 82 25.78 9.65 2.06
C PRO A 82 24.97 10.90 2.44
N GLY A 83 24.82 11.12 3.73
CA GLY A 83 24.13 12.30 4.30
C GLY A 83 22.61 12.20 4.35
N LEU A 84 21.98 11.21 3.70
CA LEU A 84 20.53 11.01 3.84
C LEU A 84 20.18 10.26 5.13
N THR A 85 21.03 9.35 5.58
CA THR A 85 20.85 8.60 6.83
C THR A 85 21.08 9.44 8.09
N ASP A 86 21.75 10.57 7.95
CA ASP A 86 22.00 11.52 9.07
C ASP A 86 20.79 12.42 9.34
N MET A 87 19.73 12.31 8.56
CA MET A 87 18.51 13.10 8.74
C MET A 87 17.72 12.57 9.94
N GLN A 88 17.40 13.49 10.86
CA GLN A 88 16.73 13.18 12.12
C GLN A 88 15.32 12.58 11.95
N SER A 89 14.85 11.94 13.01
CA SER A 89 13.47 11.44 13.13
C SER A 89 12.44 12.51 12.73
N GLY A 90 11.43 12.11 11.98
CA GLY A 90 10.40 13.01 11.43
C GLY A 90 10.58 13.30 9.93
N PHE A 91 11.67 12.86 9.32
CA PHE A 91 11.87 12.98 7.89
C PHE A 91 10.93 12.06 7.10
N VAL A 92 10.25 12.63 6.13
CA VAL A 92 9.39 11.86 5.21
C VAL A 92 10.28 11.14 4.20
N PHE A 93 10.06 9.84 4.01
CA PHE A 93 10.80 9.05 3.03
C PHE A 93 10.69 9.68 1.63
N PRO A 94 11.81 10.11 1.02
CA PRO A 94 11.78 11.04 -0.12
C PRO A 94 11.23 10.42 -1.42
N TYR A 95 11.11 9.10 -1.44
CA TYR A 95 10.73 8.38 -2.66
C TYR A 95 9.24 7.99 -2.71
N ALA A 96 8.47 8.21 -1.64
CA ALA A 96 7.09 7.73 -1.53
C ALA A 96 6.21 8.22 -2.70
N GLU A 97 6.28 9.50 -3.05
CA GLU A 97 5.49 10.05 -4.17
C GLU A 97 5.94 9.48 -5.52
N ARG A 98 7.22 9.31 -5.74
CA ARG A 98 7.73 8.68 -6.97
C ARG A 98 7.24 7.23 -7.09
N ILE A 99 7.31 6.47 -6.00
CA ILE A 99 6.82 5.08 -5.96
C ILE A 99 5.32 5.04 -6.30
N ARG A 100 4.53 5.98 -5.78
CA ARG A 100 3.11 6.10 -6.11
C ARG A 100 2.91 6.35 -7.61
N GLN A 101 3.64 7.28 -8.18
CA GLN A 101 3.55 7.61 -9.62
C GLN A 101 3.96 6.42 -10.50
N ASP A 102 5.02 5.72 -10.14
CA ASP A 102 5.50 4.55 -10.86
C ASP A 102 4.46 3.40 -10.78
N ALA A 103 3.86 3.17 -9.61
CA ALA A 103 2.79 2.18 -9.44
C ALA A 103 1.58 2.51 -10.32
N ILE A 104 1.13 3.77 -10.34
CA ILE A 104 0.04 4.23 -11.22
C ILE A 104 0.40 4.03 -12.70
N ALA A 105 1.64 4.32 -13.09
CA ALA A 105 2.10 4.14 -14.46
C ALA A 105 2.05 2.65 -14.88
N HIS A 106 2.48 1.74 -14.02
CA HIS A 106 2.39 0.29 -14.27
C HIS A 106 0.94 -0.19 -14.38
N LEU A 107 0.07 0.22 -13.44
CA LEU A 107 -1.35 -0.13 -13.49
C LEU A 107 -2.01 0.40 -14.76
N ARG A 108 -1.62 1.59 -15.24
CA ARG A 108 -2.13 2.17 -16.50
C ARG A 108 -1.75 1.33 -17.72
N VAL A 109 -0.52 0.82 -17.77
CA VAL A 109 -0.09 -0.06 -18.85
C VAL A 109 -0.91 -1.35 -18.86
N LEU A 110 -1.07 -1.97 -17.69
CA LEU A 110 -1.88 -3.19 -17.55
C LEU A 110 -3.34 -2.94 -17.94
N ALA A 111 -3.95 -1.85 -17.46
CA ALA A 111 -5.33 -1.50 -17.78
C ALA A 111 -5.56 -1.39 -19.30
N LYS A 112 -4.62 -0.75 -20.02
CA LYS A 112 -4.70 -0.64 -21.49
C LYS A 112 -4.66 -2.00 -22.20
N GLN A 113 -3.96 -2.97 -21.64
CA GLN A 113 -3.83 -4.30 -22.20
C GLN A 113 -5.07 -5.18 -21.94
N MET A 114 -5.90 -4.83 -20.95
CA MET A 114 -7.10 -5.60 -20.61
C MET A 114 -8.27 -5.39 -21.59
N GLY A 115 -8.16 -4.47 -22.54
CA GLY A 115 -9.10 -4.33 -23.66
C GLY A 115 -10.47 -3.74 -23.30
N GLN A 116 -10.65 -3.23 -22.07
CA GLN A 116 -11.85 -2.55 -21.60
C GLN A 116 -11.63 -1.04 -21.48
N SER A 117 -12.67 -0.27 -21.19
CA SER A 117 -12.48 1.13 -20.84
C SER A 117 -11.67 1.25 -19.54
N MET A 118 -10.85 2.29 -19.42
CA MET A 118 -10.04 2.54 -18.22
C MET A 118 -10.91 2.55 -16.95
N THR A 119 -12.07 3.21 -17.01
CA THR A 119 -13.02 3.25 -15.89
C THR A 119 -13.52 1.86 -15.50
N ALA A 120 -13.84 1.01 -16.47
CA ALA A 120 -14.31 -0.34 -16.20
C ALA A 120 -13.19 -1.19 -15.56
N VAL A 121 -11.95 -1.08 -16.04
CA VAL A 121 -10.80 -1.80 -15.45
C VAL A 121 -10.54 -1.32 -14.03
N VAL A 122 -10.49 -0.01 -13.80
CA VAL A 122 -10.26 0.54 -12.47
C VAL A 122 -11.34 0.07 -11.51
N ASN A 123 -12.61 0.23 -11.87
CA ASN A 123 -13.73 -0.13 -10.99
C ASN A 123 -13.79 -1.63 -10.68
N ASN A 124 -13.39 -2.49 -11.61
CA ASN A 124 -13.47 -3.93 -11.41
C ASN A 124 -12.22 -4.53 -10.73
N TYR A 125 -11.04 -3.95 -10.96
CA TYR A 125 -9.78 -4.60 -10.60
C TYR A 125 -8.86 -3.77 -9.69
N PHE A 126 -8.90 -2.43 -9.73
CA PHE A 126 -7.86 -1.61 -9.11
C PHE A 126 -8.34 -0.75 -7.94
N LEU A 127 -9.50 -1.08 -7.37
CA LEU A 127 -9.96 -0.45 -6.13
C LEU A 127 -9.40 -1.22 -4.94
N PHE A 128 -8.32 -0.73 -4.39
CA PHE A 128 -7.71 -1.24 -3.16
C PHE A 128 -7.08 -0.10 -2.36
N THR A 129 -7.11 -0.24 -1.05
CA THR A 129 -6.36 0.59 -0.10
C THR A 129 -5.00 -0.02 0.19
N THR A 130 -4.09 0.71 0.79
CA THR A 130 -2.77 0.18 1.10
C THR A 130 -2.20 0.79 2.38
N VAL A 131 -1.58 -0.06 3.19
CA VAL A 131 -0.72 0.33 4.31
C VAL A 131 0.67 -0.25 4.06
N VAL A 132 1.68 0.60 4.16
CA VAL A 132 3.08 0.24 3.93
C VAL A 132 3.89 0.54 5.18
N VAL A 133 4.70 -0.40 5.60
CA VAL A 133 5.72 -0.21 6.63
C VAL A 133 7.09 -0.44 6.01
N VAL A 134 7.98 0.52 6.21
CA VAL A 134 9.40 0.43 5.82
C VAL A 134 10.23 0.51 7.08
N ILE A 135 11.01 -0.52 7.37
CA ILE A 135 11.91 -0.59 8.52
C ILE A 135 13.33 -0.72 7.99
N THR A 136 14.21 0.13 8.47
CA THR A 136 15.66 0.07 8.23
C THR A 136 16.39 0.08 9.57
N SER A 137 17.71 -0.06 9.56
CA SER A 137 18.53 0.12 10.77
C SER A 137 18.51 1.56 11.34
N HIS A 138 18.00 2.53 10.60
CA HIS A 138 18.00 3.95 11.01
C HIS A 138 16.59 4.45 11.33
N CYS A 139 15.62 4.14 10.48
CA CYS A 139 14.28 4.71 10.58
C CYS A 139 13.19 3.69 10.25
N THR A 140 12.02 3.90 10.82
CA THR A 140 10.79 3.19 10.49
C THR A 140 9.75 4.20 10.00
N TRP A 141 9.12 3.93 8.87
CA TRP A 141 8.04 4.74 8.31
C TRP A 141 6.78 3.91 8.11
N ILE A 142 5.64 4.52 8.36
CA ILE A 142 4.32 3.94 8.09
C ILE A 142 3.55 4.90 7.19
N TYR A 143 3.12 4.38 6.04
CA TYR A 143 2.36 5.11 5.03
C TYR A 143 1.04 4.43 4.73
N SER A 144 0.05 5.21 4.29
CA SER A 144 -1.17 4.66 3.69
C SER A 144 -1.70 5.49 2.53
N ILE A 145 -2.49 4.83 1.69
CA ILE A 145 -3.51 5.43 0.82
C ILE A 145 -4.80 4.68 1.11
N GLY A 146 -5.85 5.40 1.51
CA GLY A 146 -7.10 4.82 1.97
C GLY A 146 -7.11 4.50 3.45
N ASP A 147 -8.01 3.61 3.86
CA ASP A 147 -8.19 3.19 5.24
C ASP A 147 -7.34 1.96 5.61
N GLY A 148 -7.36 1.63 6.88
CA GLY A 148 -6.62 0.51 7.42
C GLY A 148 -6.37 0.65 8.92
N VAL A 149 -5.49 -0.19 9.44
CA VAL A 149 -5.07 -0.14 10.84
C VAL A 149 -3.59 -0.49 10.96
N TYR A 150 -2.91 0.12 11.89
CA TYR A 150 -1.59 -0.33 12.35
C TYR A 150 -1.50 -0.30 13.87
N ALA A 151 -0.56 -1.03 14.42
CA ALA A 151 -0.25 -1.00 15.84
C ALA A 151 1.26 -0.91 16.07
N ILE A 152 1.66 -0.15 17.09
CA ILE A 152 3.05 -0.05 17.55
C ILE A 152 3.03 -0.33 19.05
N ASN A 153 3.80 -1.33 19.50
CA ASN A 153 3.89 -1.70 20.91
C ASN A 153 2.53 -1.96 21.58
N GLY A 154 1.57 -2.50 20.81
CA GLY A 154 0.22 -2.80 21.29
C GLY A 154 -0.76 -1.62 21.22
N GLU A 155 -0.32 -0.43 20.85
CA GLU A 155 -1.18 0.73 20.62
C GLU A 155 -1.71 0.74 19.19
N PHE A 156 -3.04 0.69 19.03
CA PHE A 156 -3.72 0.64 17.75
C PHE A 156 -4.04 2.04 17.25
N THR A 157 -3.79 2.25 15.96
CA THR A 157 -4.20 3.45 15.23
C THR A 157 -5.07 3.04 14.05
N GLN A 158 -6.30 3.54 14.03
CA GLN A 158 -7.21 3.38 12.90
C GLN A 158 -7.01 4.52 11.91
N ILE A 159 -6.88 4.20 10.64
CA ILE A 159 -6.84 5.13 9.52
C ILE A 159 -8.24 5.20 8.92
N GLY A 160 -8.87 6.35 8.91
CA GLY A 160 -10.29 6.48 8.60
C GLY A 160 -11.17 6.54 9.87
N PRO A 161 -12.48 6.28 9.79
CA PRO A 161 -13.26 5.93 8.59
C PRO A 161 -13.43 7.11 7.61
N PHE A 162 -13.66 6.78 6.34
CA PHE A 162 -13.97 7.76 5.31
C PHE A 162 -15.49 7.90 5.10
N PRO A 163 -15.96 9.09 4.64
CA PRO A 163 -17.39 9.32 4.40
C PRO A 163 -17.98 8.29 3.45
N GLY A 164 -19.14 7.75 3.81
CA GLY A 164 -19.84 6.74 2.99
C GLY A 164 -19.11 5.41 2.85
N ASN A 165 -18.13 5.12 3.71
CA ASN A 165 -17.25 3.95 3.60
C ASN A 165 -16.57 3.86 2.23
N MET A 166 -16.20 5.02 1.67
CA MET A 166 -15.50 5.12 0.38
C MET A 166 -14.10 5.71 0.61
N PRO A 167 -13.10 4.90 0.91
CA PRO A 167 -11.74 5.38 1.05
C PRO A 167 -11.18 5.84 -0.30
N PRO A 168 -10.19 6.74 -0.31
CA PRO A 168 -9.46 7.07 -1.52
C PRO A 168 -8.61 5.86 -1.94
N TYR A 169 -8.76 5.43 -3.18
CA TYR A 169 -7.96 4.37 -3.76
C TYR A 169 -6.80 4.96 -4.57
N LEU A 170 -5.66 4.25 -4.61
CA LEU A 170 -4.51 4.64 -5.42
C LEU A 170 -4.89 4.97 -6.88
N ALA A 171 -5.78 4.17 -7.45
CA ALA A 171 -6.21 4.30 -8.85
C ALA A 171 -6.88 5.64 -9.16
N TYR A 172 -7.53 6.27 -8.20
CA TYR A 172 -8.15 7.60 -8.37
C TYR A 172 -7.12 8.73 -8.51
N GLY A 173 -5.87 8.49 -8.13
CA GLY A 173 -4.77 9.46 -8.23
C GLY A 173 -4.19 9.65 -9.64
N GLY A 174 -4.82 9.09 -10.69
CA GLY A 174 -4.32 9.30 -12.05
C GLY A 174 -4.74 8.31 -13.12
N LEU A 175 -5.55 7.31 -12.79
CA LEU A 175 -6.05 6.35 -13.79
C LEU A 175 -7.40 6.76 -14.39
N VAL A 176 -8.24 7.41 -13.59
CA VAL A 176 -9.58 7.88 -14.00
C VAL A 176 -9.80 9.31 -13.50
N ASN A 177 -10.68 10.04 -14.18
CA ASN A 177 -11.18 11.30 -13.65
C ASN A 177 -12.10 11.00 -12.45
N SER A 178 -11.71 11.44 -11.28
CA SER A 178 -12.45 11.24 -10.05
C SER A 178 -12.74 12.59 -9.40
N SER A 179 -13.83 12.67 -8.65
CA SER A 179 -14.14 13.83 -7.82
C SER A 179 -13.35 13.88 -6.52
N ILE A 180 -12.53 12.86 -6.26
CA ILE A 180 -11.68 12.79 -5.08
C ILE A 180 -10.50 13.72 -5.26
N SER A 181 -10.22 14.54 -4.23
CA SER A 181 -9.05 15.43 -4.26
C SER A 181 -7.77 14.63 -4.49
N PRO A 182 -6.87 15.08 -5.38
CA PRO A 182 -5.58 14.44 -5.60
C PRO A 182 -4.78 14.22 -4.31
N ASP A 183 -4.88 15.15 -3.34
CA ASP A 183 -4.16 15.05 -2.07
C ASP A 183 -4.56 13.83 -1.25
N LEU A 184 -5.81 13.37 -1.36
CA LEU A 184 -6.29 12.17 -0.67
C LEU A 184 -5.76 10.87 -1.28
N THR A 185 -5.23 10.93 -2.50
CA THR A 185 -4.68 9.76 -3.22
C THR A 185 -3.15 9.73 -3.19
N THR A 186 -2.53 10.61 -2.40
CA THR A 186 -1.09 10.58 -2.09
C THR A 186 -0.81 9.71 -0.86
N PHE A 187 0.43 9.30 -0.68
CA PHE A 187 0.81 8.63 0.56
C PHE A 187 0.76 9.56 1.75
N ASN A 188 -0.03 9.21 2.75
CA ASN A 188 -0.03 9.85 4.05
C ASN A 188 1.03 9.19 4.93
N CYS A 189 1.97 9.98 5.44
CA CYS A 189 2.95 9.51 6.43
C CYS A 189 2.32 9.60 7.83
N HIS A 190 2.04 8.46 8.43
CA HIS A 190 1.45 8.37 9.78
C HIS A 190 2.51 8.36 10.87
N LYS A 191 3.66 7.78 10.57
CA LYS A 191 4.75 7.65 11.52
C LYS A 191 6.08 7.72 10.79
N SER A 192 7.03 8.41 11.42
CA SER A 192 8.43 8.41 11.06
C SER A 192 9.22 8.50 12.38
N VAL A 193 9.90 7.42 12.73
CA VAL A 193 10.67 7.31 13.99
C VAL A 193 12.03 6.72 13.72
N GLU A 194 13.00 7.08 14.55
CA GLU A 194 14.27 6.35 14.56
C GLU A 194 14.03 4.92 14.99
N THR A 195 14.65 3.98 14.29
CA THR A 195 14.64 2.59 14.72
C THR A 195 15.55 2.48 15.93
N VAL A 196 14.96 2.16 17.08
CA VAL A 196 15.69 1.99 18.34
C VAL A 196 15.98 0.52 18.53
N ASP A 197 17.21 0.23 18.98
CA ASP A 197 17.66 -1.12 19.35
C ASP A 197 16.91 -1.68 20.55
#